data_b693255666e4c23880354f19efead294
#
_entry.id   b693255666e4c23880354f19efead294
#
_cell.length_a   1.000
_cell.length_b   1.000
_cell.length_c   1.000
_cell.angle_alpha   90.00
_cell.angle_beta   90.00
_cell.angle_gamma   90.00
#
_symmetry.space_group_name_H-M   'P 1'
#
loop_
_entity.id
_entity.type
_entity.pdbx_description
1 polymer ?
#
loop_
_entity_poly.entity_id
_entity_poly.type
_entity_poly.pdbx_seq_one_letter_code
_entity_poly.pdbx_strand_id
1 'polypeptide(L)'
;HGTSANIRYKYKLTNQIAGKTGTTQNQSDGWFMGVTPNLVTGVWVGAEDRSVHFRSLGLGGGAHMALPIWATYMQKVYADKSLGVTQDDFEKPAKELSVEVDCAKYEKENKKNNKDIFKEGL
;
A
#
# COMPACT_ATOMS: atom_id res chain seq x y z
N HIS A 1 -2.19 -8.18 5.38
CA HIS A 1 -3.59 -7.86 5.13
C HIS A 1 -3.78 -6.34 5.16
N GLY A 2 -4.18 -5.74 4.04
CA GLY A 2 -4.42 -4.30 3.94
C GLY A 2 -5.44 -3.99 2.85
N THR A 3 -5.81 -2.72 2.69
CA THR A 3 -6.77 -2.23 1.68
C THR A 3 -6.36 -2.57 0.24
N SER A 4 -5.07 -2.83 0.01
CA SER A 4 -4.51 -3.16 -1.30
C SER A 4 -4.44 -4.67 -1.61
N ALA A 5 -4.98 -5.54 -0.76
CA ALA A 5 -4.94 -7.00 -0.96
C ALA A 5 -5.52 -7.44 -2.32
N ASN A 6 -6.51 -6.71 -2.84
CA ASN A 6 -7.11 -6.95 -4.15
C ASN A 6 -6.13 -6.91 -5.33
N ILE A 7 -5.00 -6.21 -5.20
CA ILE A 7 -3.94 -6.20 -6.22
C ILE A 7 -3.51 -7.63 -6.56
N ARG A 8 -3.30 -8.47 -5.54
CA ARG A 8 -2.89 -9.87 -5.72
C ARG A 8 -4.06 -10.77 -6.14
N TYR A 9 -5.19 -10.69 -5.41
CA TYR A 9 -6.30 -11.63 -5.60
C TYR A 9 -7.08 -11.38 -6.88
N LYS A 10 -7.45 -10.12 -7.15
CA LYS A 10 -8.30 -9.74 -8.28
C LYS A 10 -7.48 -9.47 -9.56
N TYR A 11 -6.37 -8.73 -9.44
CA TYR A 11 -5.60 -8.26 -10.58
C TYR A 11 -4.38 -9.13 -10.90
N LYS A 12 -4.09 -10.15 -10.05
CA LYS A 12 -2.99 -11.10 -10.25
C LYS A 12 -1.60 -10.48 -10.36
N LEU A 13 -1.41 -9.31 -9.78
CA LEU A 13 -0.11 -8.68 -9.66
C LEU A 13 0.55 -9.22 -8.38
N THR A 14 1.43 -10.21 -8.54
CA THR A 14 1.99 -11.01 -7.43
C THR A 14 3.39 -10.59 -7.01
N ASN A 15 4.08 -9.78 -7.82
CA ASN A 15 5.38 -9.20 -7.49
C ASN A 15 5.32 -8.28 -6.26
N GLN A 16 6.46 -7.88 -5.76
CA GLN A 16 6.53 -6.94 -4.64
C GLN A 16 6.07 -5.54 -5.08
N ILE A 17 5.02 -5.07 -4.43
CA ILE A 17 4.44 -3.75 -4.67
C ILE A 17 4.19 -3.10 -3.32
N ALA A 18 4.78 -1.94 -3.09
CA ALA A 18 4.38 -1.07 -2.00
C ALA A 18 3.27 -0.14 -2.49
N GLY A 19 2.29 0.16 -1.65
CA GLY A 19 1.22 1.04 -2.07
C GLY A 19 0.40 1.61 -0.92
N LYS A 20 -0.21 2.76 -1.18
CA LYS A 20 -1.05 3.46 -0.22
C LYS A 20 -2.27 4.05 -0.89
N THR A 21 -3.42 3.83 -0.27
CA THR A 21 -4.68 4.51 -0.62
C THR A 21 -4.78 5.85 0.11
N GLY A 22 -5.40 6.83 -0.53
CA GLY A 22 -5.88 8.06 0.08
C GLY A 22 -7.37 8.21 -0.21
N THR A 23 -8.12 8.76 0.74
CA THR A 23 -9.54 9.06 0.57
C THR A 23 -9.83 10.33 1.37
N THR A 24 -10.43 11.32 0.74
CA THR A 24 -10.82 12.56 1.43
C THR A 24 -12.14 12.40 2.16
N GLN A 25 -12.43 13.37 3.04
CA GLN A 25 -13.72 13.45 3.73
C GLN A 25 -14.86 13.45 2.69
N ASN A 26 -15.97 12.84 3.05
CA ASN A 26 -17.15 12.66 2.21
C ASN A 26 -16.90 11.91 0.89
N GLN A 27 -15.75 11.22 0.75
CA GLN A 27 -15.43 10.44 -0.45
C GLN A 27 -15.53 11.26 -1.75
N SER A 28 -15.11 12.53 -1.72
CA SER A 28 -15.13 13.42 -2.90
C SER A 28 -13.99 13.10 -3.87
N ASP A 29 -12.89 12.55 -3.38
CA ASP A 29 -11.81 12.03 -4.21
C ASP A 29 -11.05 10.88 -3.54
N GLY A 30 -10.35 10.12 -4.34
CA GLY A 30 -9.54 9.00 -3.89
C GLY A 30 -8.23 8.88 -4.66
N TRP A 31 -7.17 8.56 -3.95
CA TRP A 31 -5.84 8.30 -4.48
C TRP A 31 -5.43 6.85 -4.31
N PHE A 32 -4.63 6.37 -5.22
CA PHE A 32 -3.78 5.22 -5.03
C PHE A 32 -2.39 5.53 -5.54
N MET A 33 -1.40 5.44 -4.65
CA MET A 33 0.02 5.51 -5.00
C MET A 33 0.60 4.10 -4.96
N GLY A 34 1.27 3.69 -6.03
CA GLY A 34 1.93 2.41 -6.12
C GLY A 34 3.41 2.58 -6.46
N VAL A 35 4.25 1.78 -5.82
CA VAL A 35 5.70 1.80 -5.96
C VAL A 35 6.18 0.39 -6.26
N THR A 36 6.94 0.25 -7.32
CA THR A 36 7.72 -0.94 -7.68
C THR A 36 9.20 -0.57 -7.71
N PRO A 37 10.14 -1.51 -7.81
CA PRO A 37 11.57 -1.20 -7.79
C PRO A 37 12.01 -0.13 -8.81
N ASN A 38 11.36 -0.09 -9.97
CA ASN A 38 11.75 0.77 -11.09
C ASN A 38 10.65 1.72 -11.58
N LEU A 39 9.49 1.78 -10.88
CA LEU A 39 8.39 2.66 -11.29
C LEU A 39 7.57 3.12 -10.09
N VAL A 40 7.31 4.42 -10.02
CA VAL A 40 6.36 5.03 -9.08
C VAL A 40 5.23 5.67 -9.87
N THR A 41 4.01 5.30 -9.56
CA THR A 41 2.83 5.84 -10.25
C THR A 41 1.71 6.14 -9.27
N GLY A 42 0.91 7.15 -9.61
CA GLY A 42 -0.26 7.52 -8.83
C GLY A 42 -1.50 7.65 -9.72
N VAL A 43 -2.64 7.32 -9.16
CA VAL A 43 -3.96 7.53 -9.75
C VAL A 43 -4.81 8.35 -8.80
N TRP A 44 -5.38 9.40 -9.33
CA TRP A 44 -6.40 10.19 -8.67
C TRP A 44 -7.75 10.04 -9.39
N VAL A 45 -8.80 9.91 -8.61
CA VAL A 45 -10.18 9.89 -9.09
C VAL A 45 -10.98 10.87 -8.25
N GLY A 46 -11.62 11.81 -8.89
CA GLY A 46 -12.43 12.83 -8.21
C GLY A 46 -13.14 13.71 -9.20
N ALA A 47 -13.87 14.68 -8.70
CA ALA A 47 -14.50 15.74 -9.47
C ALA A 47 -13.84 17.09 -9.15
N GLU A 48 -14.01 18.05 -10.04
CA GLU A 48 -13.53 19.42 -9.87
C GLU A 48 -14.18 20.08 -8.64
N ASP A 49 -15.48 19.82 -8.44
CA ASP A 49 -16.22 20.31 -7.29
C ASP A 49 -16.36 19.19 -6.24
N ARG A 50 -15.96 19.49 -5.00
CA ARG A 50 -16.04 18.57 -3.86
C ARG A 50 -17.47 18.24 -3.39
N SER A 51 -18.46 18.99 -3.84
CA SER A 51 -19.88 18.65 -3.62
C SER A 51 -20.28 17.37 -4.38
N VAL A 52 -19.55 17.04 -5.45
CA VAL A 52 -19.70 15.78 -6.17
C VAL A 52 -18.92 14.70 -5.41
N HIS A 53 -19.63 13.80 -4.75
CA HIS A 53 -19.01 12.75 -3.92
C HIS A 53 -19.81 11.45 -3.94
N PHE A 54 -19.15 10.38 -3.55
CA PHE A 54 -19.82 9.09 -3.38
C PHE A 54 -20.52 9.02 -2.02
N ARG A 55 -21.63 8.27 -1.97
CA ARG A 55 -22.44 8.13 -0.75
C ARG A 55 -21.80 7.27 0.35
N SER A 56 -20.77 6.50 0.02
CA SER A 56 -20.14 5.59 0.97
C SER A 56 -18.67 5.33 0.65
N LEU A 57 -17.90 4.96 1.66
CA LEU A 57 -16.51 4.53 1.51
C LEU A 57 -16.36 3.29 0.61
N GLY A 58 -17.37 2.40 0.60
CA GLY A 58 -17.40 1.22 -0.27
C GLY A 58 -17.47 1.55 -1.76
N LEU A 59 -17.96 2.74 -2.13
CA LEU A 59 -18.01 3.21 -3.50
C LEU A 59 -16.84 4.19 -3.79
N GLY A 60 -16.60 5.13 -2.87
CA GLY A 60 -15.71 6.26 -3.08
C GLY A 60 -14.35 6.14 -2.37
N GLY A 61 -14.01 5.02 -1.77
CA GLY A 61 -12.68 4.82 -1.21
C GLY A 61 -11.61 4.62 -2.28
N GLY A 62 -10.39 5.11 -2.05
CA GLY A 62 -9.28 4.97 -3.01
C GLY A 62 -9.00 3.53 -3.45
N ALA A 63 -9.30 2.54 -2.57
CA ALA A 63 -9.21 1.11 -2.91
C ALA A 63 -10.29 0.66 -3.92
N HIS A 64 -11.38 1.40 -4.06
CA HIS A 64 -12.51 1.07 -4.94
C HIS A 64 -12.53 1.89 -6.21
N MET A 65 -11.98 3.11 -6.19
CA MET A 65 -11.90 4.02 -7.34
C MET A 65 -10.53 4.00 -8.03
N ALA A 66 -9.49 4.40 -7.32
CA ALA A 66 -8.16 4.64 -7.90
C ALA A 66 -7.35 3.36 -8.07
N LEU A 67 -7.38 2.44 -7.10
CA LEU A 67 -6.63 1.19 -7.15
C LEU A 67 -6.99 0.30 -8.36
N PRO A 68 -8.27 0.12 -8.75
CA PRO A 68 -8.62 -0.66 -9.95
C PRO A 68 -8.00 -0.11 -11.24
N ILE A 69 -7.99 1.21 -11.39
CA ILE A 69 -7.39 1.89 -12.55
C ILE A 69 -5.88 1.67 -12.54
N TRP A 70 -5.24 1.88 -11.39
CA TRP A 70 -3.82 1.66 -11.21
C TRP A 70 -3.42 0.20 -11.53
N ALA A 71 -4.18 -0.77 -11.03
CA ALA A 71 -3.89 -2.17 -11.26
C ALA A 71 -4.01 -2.57 -12.73
N THR A 72 -5.04 -2.07 -13.42
CA THR A 72 -5.23 -2.28 -14.87
C THR A 72 -4.12 -1.60 -15.69
N TYR A 73 -3.70 -0.40 -15.28
CA TYR A 73 -2.56 0.28 -15.86
C TYR A 73 -1.29 -0.56 -15.73
N MET A 74 -0.98 -1.05 -14.53
CA MET A 74 0.21 -1.87 -14.29
C MET A 74 0.19 -3.20 -15.05
N GLN A 75 -0.97 -3.82 -15.23
CA GLN A 75 -1.09 -5.00 -16.10
C GLN A 75 -0.65 -4.70 -17.54
N LYS A 76 -1.04 -3.53 -18.08
CA LYS A 76 -0.62 -3.09 -19.42
C LYS A 76 0.88 -2.76 -19.47
N VAL A 77 1.39 -2.07 -18.44
CA VAL A 77 2.82 -1.74 -18.33
C VAL A 77 3.67 -3.02 -18.34
N TYR A 78 3.30 -4.03 -17.57
CA TYR A 78 4.04 -5.30 -17.53
C TYR A 78 3.89 -6.15 -18.79
N ALA A 79 2.80 -5.96 -19.54
CA ALA A 79 2.60 -6.63 -20.83
C ALA A 79 3.47 -6.02 -21.93
N ASP A 80 3.77 -4.73 -21.87
CA ASP A 80 4.60 -4.03 -22.83
C ASP A 80 6.08 -4.07 -22.44
N LYS A 81 6.80 -5.01 -23.02
CA LYS A 81 8.23 -5.20 -22.73
C LYS A 81 9.12 -4.07 -23.22
N SER A 82 8.65 -3.22 -24.13
CA SER A 82 9.41 -2.08 -24.64
C SER A 82 9.62 -0.99 -23.59
N LEU A 83 8.78 -0.96 -22.54
CA LEU A 83 8.89 -0.01 -21.44
C LEU A 83 10.02 -0.33 -20.46
N GLY A 84 10.60 -1.54 -20.50
CA GLY A 84 11.69 -1.94 -19.60
C GLY A 84 11.28 -2.04 -18.13
N VAL A 85 9.99 -1.99 -17.80
CA VAL A 85 9.49 -2.15 -16.42
C VAL A 85 9.38 -3.62 -16.09
N THR A 86 10.09 -4.05 -15.05
CA THR A 86 10.17 -5.44 -14.62
C THR A 86 9.28 -5.74 -13.42
N GLN A 87 9.13 -7.02 -13.11
CA GLN A 87 8.42 -7.49 -11.92
C GLN A 87 9.38 -7.97 -10.83
N ASP A 88 10.56 -7.39 -10.79
CA ASP A 88 11.60 -7.73 -9.82
C ASP A 88 11.17 -7.35 -8.40
N ASP A 89 11.85 -7.96 -7.43
CA ASP A 89 11.67 -7.62 -6.02
C ASP A 89 12.50 -6.37 -5.66
N PHE A 90 12.09 -5.68 -4.59
CA PHE A 90 12.88 -4.58 -4.05
C PHE A 90 14.25 -5.08 -3.58
N GLU A 91 15.29 -4.30 -3.86
CA GLU A 91 16.63 -4.57 -3.33
C GLU A 91 16.60 -4.54 -1.80
N LYS A 92 17.25 -5.53 -1.20
CA LYS A 92 17.44 -5.52 0.24
C LYS A 92 18.48 -4.45 0.60
N PRO A 93 18.26 -3.70 1.68
CA PRO A 93 19.25 -2.73 2.13
C PRO A 93 20.60 -3.42 2.41
N ALA A 94 21.68 -2.83 1.94
CA ALA A 94 23.04 -3.35 2.13
C ALA A 94 23.45 -3.40 3.61
N LYS A 95 22.82 -2.56 4.45
CA LYS A 95 23.00 -2.53 5.90
C LYS A 95 21.64 -2.82 6.56
N GLU A 96 21.67 -3.68 7.56
CA GLU A 96 20.46 -3.94 8.37
C GLU A 96 19.92 -2.65 9.00
N LEU A 97 18.61 -2.56 9.07
CA LEU A 97 17.95 -1.44 9.75
C LEU A 97 18.25 -1.52 11.25
N SER A 98 18.49 -0.37 11.85
CA SER A 98 18.72 -0.27 13.30
C SER A 98 17.47 -0.48 14.15
N VAL A 99 16.30 -0.62 13.52
CA VAL A 99 15.00 -0.84 14.15
C VAL A 99 14.39 -2.14 13.63
N GLU A 100 13.74 -2.89 14.52
CA GLU A 100 12.99 -4.08 14.14
C GLU A 100 11.73 -3.68 13.38
N VAL A 101 11.59 -4.14 12.15
CA VAL A 101 10.45 -3.86 11.27
C VAL A 101 9.44 -5.01 11.21
N ASP A 102 9.77 -6.16 11.77
CA ASP A 102 8.83 -7.27 11.96
C ASP A 102 7.96 -7.00 13.18
N CYS A 103 6.71 -6.61 12.96
CA CYS A 103 5.76 -6.31 14.04
C CYS A 103 5.62 -7.44 15.05
N ALA A 104 5.71 -8.70 14.64
CA ALA A 104 5.58 -9.84 15.55
C ALA A 104 6.78 -9.99 16.47
N LYS A 105 7.98 -9.67 16.01
CA LYS A 105 9.18 -9.63 16.85
C LYS A 105 9.17 -8.43 17.78
N TYR A 106 8.85 -7.24 17.24
CA TYR A 106 8.74 -6.01 18.03
C TYR A 106 7.76 -6.14 19.21
N GLU A 107 6.59 -6.74 18.99
CA GLU A 107 5.62 -6.97 20.07
C GLU A 107 6.13 -7.96 21.12
N LYS A 108 6.88 -9.00 20.72
CA LYS A 108 7.48 -9.97 21.68
C LYS A 108 8.54 -9.32 22.55
N GLU A 109 9.40 -8.49 21.97
CA GLU A 109 10.45 -7.76 22.69
C GLU A 109 9.85 -6.77 23.68
N ASN A 110 8.84 -5.98 23.26
CA ASN A 110 8.16 -5.05 24.17
C ASN A 110 7.41 -5.74 25.30
N LYS A 111 6.79 -6.90 25.06
CA LYS A 111 6.14 -7.69 26.12
C LYS A 111 7.16 -8.25 27.11
N LYS A 112 8.37 -8.55 26.68
CA LYS A 112 9.46 -9.02 27.54
C LYS A 112 9.98 -7.86 28.40
N ASN A 113 10.30 -6.74 27.80
CA ASN A 113 10.78 -5.54 28.50
C ASN A 113 9.77 -5.02 29.53
N ASN A 114 8.48 -4.97 29.22
CA ASN A 114 7.46 -4.58 30.18
C ASN A 114 7.32 -5.56 31.37
N LYS A 115 7.53 -6.86 31.17
CA LYS A 115 7.51 -7.82 32.28
C LYS A 115 8.70 -7.68 33.22
N ASP A 116 9.84 -7.24 32.70
CA ASP A 116 11.04 -7.05 33.50
C ASP A 116 10.95 -5.76 34.32
N ILE A 117 10.36 -4.69 33.80
CA ILE A 117 10.09 -3.44 34.55
C ILE A 117 9.16 -3.67 35.75
N PHE A 118 8.18 -4.57 35.65
CA PHE A 118 7.27 -4.89 36.76
C PHE A 118 7.88 -5.87 37.80
N LYS A 119 9.02 -6.51 37.50
CA LYS A 119 9.69 -7.40 38.43
C LYS A 119 10.75 -6.71 39.32
N GLU A 120 11.28 -5.58 38.88
CA GLU A 120 12.27 -4.79 39.62
C GLU A 120 11.65 -3.76 40.56
N GLY A 121 10.32 -3.67 40.63
CA GLY A 121 9.55 -2.71 41.42
C GLY A 121 8.79 -3.31 42.62
N LEU A 122 9.17 -4.51 43.12
CA LEU A 122 8.60 -5.12 44.34
C LEU A 122 9.69 -5.49 45.30
#